data_ec092ca12675e4179bfea2962a50a0a5
#
_entry.id   ec092ca12675e4179bfea2962a50a0a5
#
_cell.length_a   1.000
_cell.length_b   1.000
_cell.length_c   1.000
_cell.angle_alpha   90.00
_cell.angle_beta   90.00
_cell.angle_gamma   90.00
#
_symmetry.space_group_name_H-M   'P 1'
#
loop_
_entity.id
_entity.type
_entity.pdbx_description
1 polymer ?
#
loop_
_entity_poly.entity_id
_entity_poly.type
_entity_poly.pdbx_seq_one_letter_code
_entity_poly.pdbx_strand_id
1 'polypeptide(L)'
;MRKTLHDSFRNILRRLAASTLLAIAAAGMAGQAAAAEALAVVASFSILGDLTQQIGGERVQVYTLVGPGADAHVYQPTPSDAKTLSRARLVVVNGLGFEGWIDRLVKSSGYRGKLVVASQGVNTLRQARPQPGKHASHDHTGDLDPHAWQDLANARRYVDNITAALGDADPDNRSLYQANAARLNKEIGALDSQLRATFGALPSEKRKVVTSHDAFAYFGRAYGIRFIAPVGISTDAEPSAGDIGALIRQIRQERIKAMFIENIADPRLLERISRESGARIGGTLYSDSLSKRGSPADSYLGMMRQNAHTLATALAE
;
A
#
# COMPACT_ATOMS: atom_id res chain seq x y z
N MET A 1 49.88 -5.33 -70.64
CA MET A 1 49.53 -4.26 -69.68
C MET A 1 48.05 -4.19 -69.27
N ARG A 2 47.06 -4.77 -69.95
CA ARG A 2 45.59 -4.68 -69.51
C ARG A 2 45.17 -5.70 -68.47
N LYS A 3 45.82 -6.85 -68.29
CA LYS A 3 45.37 -7.92 -67.32
C LYS A 3 45.72 -7.60 -65.90
N THR A 4 46.86 -6.94 -65.63
CA THR A 4 47.28 -6.64 -64.23
C THR A 4 46.46 -5.56 -63.53
N LEU A 5 45.86 -4.62 -64.29
CA LEU A 5 44.96 -3.60 -63.72
C LEU A 5 43.63 -4.19 -63.26
N HIS A 6 43.13 -5.18 -63.97
CA HIS A 6 41.84 -5.80 -63.68
C HIS A 6 41.88 -6.63 -62.40
N ASP A 7 42.98 -7.34 -62.15
CA ASP A 7 43.20 -8.17 -60.97
C ASP A 7 43.44 -7.32 -59.72
N SER A 8 44.12 -6.17 -59.84
CA SER A 8 44.29 -5.23 -58.74
C SER A 8 42.95 -4.61 -58.28
N PHE A 9 42.10 -4.23 -59.23
CA PHE A 9 40.80 -3.62 -58.94
C PHE A 9 39.82 -4.63 -58.26
N ARG A 10 39.84 -5.88 -58.70
CA ARG A 10 39.03 -6.98 -58.06
C ARG A 10 39.50 -7.27 -56.62
N ASN A 11 40.79 -7.20 -56.35
CA ASN A 11 41.32 -7.42 -54.99
C ASN A 11 41.01 -6.25 -54.03
N ILE A 12 40.98 -5.01 -54.51
CA ILE A 12 40.57 -3.84 -53.72
C ILE A 12 39.09 -3.91 -53.39
N LEU A 13 38.23 -4.24 -54.34
CA LEU A 13 36.79 -4.41 -54.11
C LEU A 13 36.47 -5.56 -53.14
N ARG A 14 37.22 -6.68 -53.23
CA ARG A 14 37.04 -7.80 -52.26
C ARG A 14 37.49 -7.42 -50.84
N ARG A 15 38.56 -6.63 -50.70
CA ARG A 15 39.01 -6.15 -49.37
C ARG A 15 38.05 -5.14 -48.77
N LEU A 16 37.50 -4.23 -49.58
CA LEU A 16 36.49 -3.27 -49.13
C LEU A 16 35.17 -3.98 -48.72
N ALA A 17 34.69 -4.97 -49.49
CA ALA A 17 33.52 -5.76 -49.16
C ALA A 17 33.73 -6.58 -47.89
N ALA A 18 34.91 -7.19 -47.70
CA ALA A 18 35.22 -7.95 -46.47
C ALA A 18 35.29 -7.04 -45.23
N SER A 19 35.83 -5.82 -45.36
CA SER A 19 35.89 -4.84 -44.25
C SER A 19 34.50 -4.33 -43.86
N THR A 20 33.61 -4.13 -44.83
CA THR A 20 32.23 -3.68 -44.57
C THR A 20 31.37 -4.78 -43.90
N LEU A 21 31.57 -6.05 -44.32
CA LEU A 21 30.88 -7.19 -43.67
C LEU A 21 31.37 -7.41 -42.22
N LEU A 22 32.66 -7.20 -41.94
CA LEU A 22 33.19 -7.33 -40.57
C LEU A 22 32.70 -6.20 -39.66
N ALA A 23 32.55 -4.96 -40.20
CA ALA A 23 32.00 -3.84 -39.45
C ALA A 23 30.50 -4.00 -39.11
N ILE A 24 29.71 -4.59 -40.02
CA ILE A 24 28.28 -4.89 -39.79
C ILE A 24 28.11 -6.02 -38.77
N ALA A 25 29.00 -7.03 -38.79
CA ALA A 25 28.95 -8.13 -37.81
C ALA A 25 29.36 -7.63 -36.39
N ALA A 26 30.30 -6.68 -36.29
CA ALA A 26 30.68 -6.07 -35.00
C ALA A 26 29.60 -5.13 -34.43
N ALA A 27 28.86 -4.44 -35.29
CA ALA A 27 27.73 -3.59 -34.86
C ALA A 27 26.50 -4.41 -34.41
N GLY A 28 26.35 -5.65 -34.92
CA GLY A 28 25.26 -6.56 -34.50
C GLY A 28 25.46 -7.25 -33.16
N MET A 29 26.65 -7.23 -32.57
CA MET A 29 26.96 -7.79 -31.25
C MET A 29 26.84 -6.79 -30.10
N ALA A 30 26.66 -5.51 -30.38
CA ALA A 30 26.46 -4.49 -29.37
C ALA A 30 24.96 -4.33 -29.08
N GLY A 31 24.43 -5.17 -28.21
CA GLY A 31 23.12 -4.81 -27.64
C GLY A 31 22.08 -5.88 -27.34
N GLN A 32 22.48 -7.09 -27.06
CA GLN A 32 21.65 -7.90 -26.15
C GLN A 32 22.22 -7.75 -24.73
N ALA A 33 22.03 -6.55 -24.15
CA ALA A 33 22.01 -6.46 -22.70
C ALA A 33 20.85 -7.36 -22.27
N ALA A 34 21.15 -8.58 -21.79
CA ALA A 34 20.16 -9.43 -21.15
C ALA A 34 19.44 -8.52 -20.15
N ALA A 35 18.15 -8.29 -20.36
CA ALA A 35 17.35 -7.53 -19.41
C ALA A 35 17.57 -8.21 -18.06
N ALA A 36 18.25 -7.53 -17.12
CA ALA A 36 18.52 -8.07 -15.81
C ALA A 36 17.18 -8.52 -15.23
N GLU A 37 17.13 -9.75 -14.75
CA GLU A 37 15.90 -10.34 -14.19
C GLU A 37 15.37 -9.41 -13.08
N ALA A 38 14.09 -9.07 -13.16
CA ALA A 38 13.47 -8.15 -12.20
C ALA A 38 13.56 -8.77 -10.79
N LEU A 39 13.88 -7.95 -9.80
CA LEU A 39 14.00 -8.35 -8.41
C LEU A 39 12.64 -8.85 -7.90
N ALA A 40 12.55 -10.12 -7.51
CA ALA A 40 11.34 -10.70 -6.96
C ALA A 40 11.10 -10.19 -5.53
N VAL A 41 10.01 -9.44 -5.34
CA VAL A 41 9.61 -8.86 -4.05
C VAL A 41 8.24 -9.38 -3.66
N VAL A 42 8.08 -9.78 -2.40
CA VAL A 42 6.76 -10.11 -1.84
C VAL A 42 6.32 -8.97 -0.91
N ALA A 43 5.14 -8.45 -1.13
CA ALA A 43 4.47 -7.50 -0.24
C ALA A 43 3.32 -8.21 0.48
N SER A 44 3.13 -7.92 1.77
CA SER A 44 2.09 -8.58 2.57
C SER A 44 0.68 -8.24 2.10
N PHE A 45 0.41 -6.98 1.73
CA PHE A 45 -0.91 -6.54 1.26
C PHE A 45 -0.84 -5.47 0.16
N SER A 46 -1.98 -5.17 -0.44
CA SER A 46 -2.09 -4.39 -1.68
C SER A 46 -1.47 -3.00 -1.62
N ILE A 47 -1.59 -2.28 -0.49
CA ILE A 47 -1.01 -0.94 -0.32
C ILE A 47 0.52 -0.98 -0.39
N LEU A 48 1.15 -1.93 0.30
CA LEU A 48 2.61 -2.12 0.21
C LEU A 48 3.04 -2.61 -1.16
N GLY A 49 2.21 -3.43 -1.80
CA GLY A 49 2.44 -3.88 -3.17
C GLY A 49 2.54 -2.71 -4.15
N ASP A 50 1.59 -1.78 -4.08
CA ASP A 50 1.58 -0.58 -4.91
C ASP A 50 2.78 0.34 -4.64
N LEU A 51 3.04 0.67 -3.36
CA LEU A 51 4.19 1.51 -2.99
C LEU A 51 5.51 0.90 -3.49
N THR A 52 5.70 -0.41 -3.30
CA THR A 52 6.89 -1.13 -3.75
C THR A 52 7.02 -1.10 -5.27
N GLN A 53 5.92 -1.33 -5.99
CA GLN A 53 5.91 -1.28 -7.46
C GLN A 53 6.21 0.11 -8.00
N GLN A 54 5.66 1.16 -7.38
CA GLN A 54 5.91 2.55 -7.80
C GLN A 54 7.38 2.97 -7.59
N ILE A 55 8.03 2.48 -6.52
CA ILE A 55 9.45 2.74 -6.25
C ILE A 55 10.32 1.89 -7.18
N GLY A 56 10.02 0.62 -7.32
CA GLY A 56 10.83 -0.35 -8.06
C GLY A 56 10.71 -0.23 -9.58
N GLY A 57 9.57 0.26 -10.08
CA GLY A 57 9.29 0.35 -11.52
C GLY A 57 9.41 -1.01 -12.21
N GLU A 58 10.06 -1.03 -13.37
CA GLU A 58 10.28 -2.26 -14.17
C GLU A 58 11.41 -3.16 -13.62
N ARG A 59 12.13 -2.70 -12.60
CA ARG A 59 13.23 -3.45 -11.98
C ARG A 59 12.78 -4.38 -10.87
N VAL A 60 11.51 -4.37 -10.52
CA VAL A 60 10.93 -5.27 -9.51
C VAL A 60 9.75 -6.04 -10.09
N GLN A 61 9.59 -7.28 -9.64
CA GLN A 61 8.37 -8.06 -9.80
C GLN A 61 7.72 -8.24 -8.44
N VAL A 62 6.62 -7.52 -8.20
CA VAL A 62 5.94 -7.53 -6.90
C VAL A 62 4.83 -8.55 -6.86
N TYR A 63 4.90 -9.46 -5.90
CA TYR A 63 3.86 -10.42 -5.55
C TYR A 63 3.19 -9.97 -4.26
N THR A 64 1.89 -9.71 -4.31
CA THR A 64 1.11 -9.29 -3.15
C THR A 64 0.35 -10.48 -2.59
N LEU A 65 0.56 -10.80 -1.29
CA LEU A 65 -0.08 -11.95 -0.64
C LEU A 65 -1.59 -11.70 -0.45
N VAL A 66 -1.93 -10.56 0.16
CA VAL A 66 -3.33 -10.15 0.34
C VAL A 66 -3.68 -9.13 -0.72
N GLY A 67 -4.42 -9.57 -1.73
CA GLY A 67 -4.78 -8.78 -2.91
C GLY A 67 -5.84 -7.70 -2.63
N PRO A 68 -6.16 -6.89 -3.66
CA PRO A 68 -7.18 -5.84 -3.55
C PRO A 68 -8.55 -6.35 -3.12
N GLY A 69 -9.18 -5.65 -2.18
CA GLY A 69 -10.49 -5.96 -1.63
C GLY A 69 -10.51 -7.09 -0.61
N ALA A 70 -9.35 -7.66 -0.25
CA ALA A 70 -9.23 -8.68 0.79
C ALA A 70 -8.77 -8.07 2.12
N ASP A 71 -9.19 -8.68 3.22
CA ASP A 71 -8.86 -8.30 4.58
C ASP A 71 -7.56 -8.98 5.04
N ALA A 72 -6.55 -8.17 5.40
CA ALA A 72 -5.25 -8.67 5.81
C ALA A 72 -5.20 -9.10 7.29
N HIS A 73 -6.10 -8.62 8.15
CA HIS A 73 -6.15 -9.01 9.56
C HIS A 73 -6.47 -10.49 9.74
N VAL A 74 -7.44 -10.98 8.97
CA VAL A 74 -7.97 -12.35 9.07
C VAL A 74 -7.48 -13.28 7.97
N TYR A 75 -6.46 -12.86 7.21
CA TYR A 75 -5.91 -13.64 6.11
C TYR A 75 -5.29 -14.96 6.59
N GLN A 76 -5.60 -16.01 5.86
CA GLN A 76 -5.03 -17.35 6.11
C GLN A 76 -4.10 -17.74 4.96
N PRO A 77 -2.76 -17.73 5.19
CA PRO A 77 -1.80 -18.07 4.17
C PRO A 77 -1.95 -19.49 3.64
N THR A 78 -1.75 -19.64 2.33
CA THR A 78 -1.82 -20.91 1.62
C THR A 78 -0.42 -21.52 1.40
N PRO A 79 -0.32 -22.81 1.03
CA PRO A 79 0.95 -23.40 0.58
C PRO A 79 1.57 -22.69 -0.63
N SER A 80 0.74 -22.08 -1.50
CA SER A 80 1.20 -21.27 -2.62
C SER A 80 1.92 -20.01 -2.15
N ASP A 81 1.43 -19.37 -1.09
CA ASP A 81 2.07 -18.19 -0.51
C ASP A 81 3.43 -18.52 0.08
N ALA A 82 3.54 -19.64 0.79
CA ALA A 82 4.82 -20.14 1.29
C ALA A 82 5.82 -20.38 0.16
N LYS A 83 5.39 -20.96 -0.95
CA LYS A 83 6.22 -21.18 -2.14
C LYS A 83 6.62 -19.86 -2.80
N THR A 84 5.73 -18.87 -2.89
CA THR A 84 6.03 -17.55 -3.43
C THR A 84 7.04 -16.83 -2.55
N LEU A 85 6.81 -16.84 -1.24
CA LEU A 85 7.68 -16.18 -0.26
C LEU A 85 9.08 -16.80 -0.23
N SER A 86 9.21 -18.15 -0.33
CA SER A 86 10.51 -18.84 -0.36
C SER A 86 11.42 -18.43 -1.52
N ARG A 87 10.85 -17.89 -2.61
CA ARG A 87 11.58 -17.45 -3.81
C ARG A 87 11.87 -15.95 -3.83
N ALA A 88 11.29 -15.19 -2.89
CA ALA A 88 11.47 -13.76 -2.83
C ALA A 88 12.91 -13.38 -2.47
N ARG A 89 13.40 -12.32 -3.06
CA ARG A 89 14.66 -11.67 -2.67
C ARG A 89 14.46 -10.69 -1.53
N LEU A 90 13.27 -10.10 -1.45
CA LEU A 90 12.87 -9.14 -0.43
C LEU A 90 11.41 -9.38 -0.04
N VAL A 91 11.12 -9.28 1.25
CA VAL A 91 9.75 -9.30 1.79
C VAL A 91 9.46 -7.96 2.46
N VAL A 92 8.34 -7.34 2.11
CA VAL A 92 7.88 -6.05 2.65
C VAL A 92 6.61 -6.30 3.45
N VAL A 93 6.66 -5.96 4.74
CA VAL A 93 5.54 -6.09 5.69
C VAL A 93 5.23 -4.74 6.33
N ASN A 94 4.01 -4.58 6.84
CA ASN A 94 3.65 -3.39 7.59
C ASN A 94 4.35 -3.34 8.95
N GLY A 95 4.25 -4.43 9.71
CA GLY A 95 4.62 -4.46 11.12
C GLY A 95 3.51 -3.91 12.03
N LEU A 96 3.86 -3.49 13.24
CA LEU A 96 2.93 -2.99 14.27
C LEU A 96 1.82 -4.00 14.63
N GLY A 97 2.04 -5.30 14.36
CA GLY A 97 1.06 -6.36 14.64
C GLY A 97 -0.04 -6.52 13.57
N PHE A 98 0.02 -5.80 12.44
CA PHE A 98 -1.00 -5.86 11.39
C PHE A 98 -1.17 -7.27 10.80
N GLU A 99 -0.05 -7.89 10.42
CA GLU A 99 -0.05 -9.23 9.84
C GLU A 99 0.20 -10.29 10.92
N GLY A 100 -0.79 -10.63 11.73
CA GLY A 100 -0.66 -11.62 12.80
C GLY A 100 -0.25 -13.03 12.35
N TRP A 101 -0.32 -13.30 11.05
CA TRP A 101 0.02 -14.56 10.40
C TRP A 101 1.43 -14.62 9.80
N ILE A 102 2.12 -13.47 9.63
CA ILE A 102 3.35 -13.37 8.80
C ILE A 102 4.52 -14.18 9.35
N ASP A 103 4.75 -14.16 10.65
CA ASP A 103 5.88 -14.89 11.27
C ASP A 103 5.76 -16.40 11.06
N ARG A 104 4.53 -16.95 11.15
CA ARG A 104 4.27 -18.37 10.87
C ARG A 104 4.52 -18.69 9.40
N LEU A 105 4.11 -17.81 8.48
CA LEU A 105 4.35 -17.99 7.06
C LEU A 105 5.85 -17.94 6.72
N VAL A 106 6.58 -16.95 7.22
CA VAL A 106 8.04 -16.84 7.05
C VAL A 106 8.74 -18.12 7.53
N LYS A 107 8.39 -18.60 8.73
CA LYS A 107 8.96 -19.82 9.29
C LYS A 107 8.65 -21.06 8.44
N SER A 108 7.39 -21.24 8.02
CA SER A 108 6.95 -22.40 7.24
C SER A 108 7.47 -22.41 5.81
N SER A 109 7.70 -21.25 5.21
CA SER A 109 8.25 -21.12 3.86
C SER A 109 9.75 -21.42 3.76
N GLY A 110 10.47 -21.44 4.91
CA GLY A 110 11.92 -21.51 4.94
C GLY A 110 12.64 -20.29 4.39
N TYR A 111 11.94 -19.15 4.26
CA TYR A 111 12.51 -17.89 3.78
C TYR A 111 13.67 -17.44 4.66
N ARG A 112 14.78 -17.03 4.03
CA ARG A 112 16.01 -16.57 4.70
C ARG A 112 16.51 -15.24 4.17
N GLY A 113 15.73 -14.59 3.30
CA GLY A 113 16.06 -13.29 2.73
C GLY A 113 15.80 -12.14 3.70
N LYS A 114 15.91 -10.91 3.20
CA LYS A 114 15.66 -9.70 3.97
C LYS A 114 14.15 -9.45 4.10
N LEU A 115 13.69 -9.26 5.33
CA LEU A 115 12.35 -8.75 5.63
C LEU A 115 12.48 -7.29 6.05
N VAL A 116 11.70 -6.41 5.44
CA VAL A 116 11.64 -4.99 5.80
C VAL A 116 10.27 -4.65 6.39
N VAL A 117 10.29 -3.99 7.53
CA VAL A 117 9.11 -3.42 8.18
C VAL A 117 8.92 -2.00 7.65
N ALA A 118 7.90 -1.81 6.80
CA ALA A 118 7.67 -0.53 6.13
C ALA A 118 7.33 0.60 7.11
N SER A 119 6.64 0.30 8.21
CA SER A 119 6.29 1.27 9.26
C SER A 119 7.42 1.61 10.22
N GLN A 120 8.63 1.09 10.04
CA GLN A 120 9.73 1.38 10.97
C GLN A 120 10.01 2.89 11.09
N GLY A 121 10.00 3.40 12.33
CA GLY A 121 10.29 4.81 12.62
C GLY A 121 9.15 5.78 12.32
N VAL A 122 7.92 5.30 12.11
CA VAL A 122 6.73 6.16 12.04
C VAL A 122 6.36 6.71 13.42
N ASN A 123 5.62 7.81 13.44
CA ASN A 123 5.05 8.36 14.68
C ASN A 123 3.80 7.55 15.05
N THR A 124 3.97 6.53 15.89
CA THR A 124 2.92 5.57 16.23
C THR A 124 1.80 6.18 17.08
N LEU A 125 0.58 5.65 16.90
CA LEU A 125 -0.52 5.83 17.82
C LEU A 125 -0.69 4.59 18.70
N ARG A 126 -1.14 4.80 19.94
CA ARG A 126 -1.56 3.72 20.82
C ARG A 126 -3.07 3.61 20.78
N GLN A 127 -3.55 2.38 20.82
CA GLN A 127 -4.97 2.13 21.02
C GLN A 127 -5.43 2.77 22.34
N ALA A 128 -6.56 3.45 22.33
CA ALA A 128 -7.19 3.88 23.56
C ALA A 128 -7.54 2.63 24.37
N ARG A 129 -7.03 2.54 25.62
CA ARG A 129 -7.35 1.38 26.49
C ARG A 129 -8.87 1.25 26.62
N PRO A 130 -9.43 0.04 26.48
CA PRO A 130 -10.83 -0.20 26.81
C PRO A 130 -11.09 0.26 28.26
N GLN A 131 -12.20 0.94 28.47
CA GLN A 131 -12.61 1.28 29.85
C GLN A 131 -12.84 -0.01 30.65
N PRO A 132 -12.56 0.00 31.99
CA PRO A 132 -12.77 -1.17 32.84
C PRO A 132 -14.21 -1.70 32.70
N GLY A 133 -14.35 -2.97 32.33
CA GLY A 133 -15.65 -3.64 32.09
C GLY A 133 -15.89 -4.10 30.64
N LYS A 134 -15.06 -3.74 29.67
CA LYS A 134 -15.07 -4.31 28.30
C LYS A 134 -14.02 -5.40 28.19
N HIS A 135 -14.42 -6.56 27.67
CA HIS A 135 -13.55 -7.71 27.49
C HIS A 135 -12.35 -7.35 26.60
N ALA A 136 -11.17 -7.28 27.19
CA ALA A 136 -9.92 -7.20 26.45
C ALA A 136 -9.64 -8.58 25.84
N SER A 137 -9.54 -8.66 24.53
CA SER A 137 -8.95 -9.81 23.87
C SER A 137 -7.48 -9.94 24.31
N HIS A 138 -7.08 -11.15 24.72
CA HIS A 138 -5.75 -11.45 25.26
C HIS A 138 -4.71 -11.58 24.15
N ASP A 139 -4.34 -10.49 23.46
CA ASP A 139 -3.17 -10.54 22.61
C ASP A 139 -2.18 -9.40 22.93
N HIS A 140 -0.96 -9.77 23.31
CA HIS A 140 0.04 -8.92 23.95
C HIS A 140 0.89 -8.07 23.01
N THR A 141 0.58 -8.04 21.71
CA THR A 141 1.19 -7.12 20.74
C THR A 141 0.38 -5.83 20.53
N GLY A 142 -0.77 -5.71 21.17
CA GLY A 142 -1.93 -4.88 20.84
C GLY A 142 -1.99 -3.47 21.40
N ASP A 143 -0.86 -2.82 21.76
CA ASP A 143 -0.93 -1.43 22.22
C ASP A 143 -0.76 -0.40 21.08
N LEU A 144 -0.34 -0.81 19.90
CA LEU A 144 -0.07 0.09 18.78
C LEU A 144 -1.11 -0.08 17.68
N ASP A 145 -1.58 1.05 17.16
CA ASP A 145 -2.42 1.07 15.96
C ASP A 145 -1.55 0.80 14.72
N PRO A 146 -1.84 -0.24 13.92
CA PRO A 146 -1.01 -0.61 12.77
C PRO A 146 -1.27 0.23 11.52
N HIS A 147 -2.39 0.99 11.43
CA HIS A 147 -2.87 1.67 10.22
C HIS A 147 -2.11 2.97 9.90
N ALA A 148 -0.78 2.96 10.12
CA ALA A 148 0.05 4.15 10.02
C ALA A 148 0.11 4.75 8.62
N TRP A 149 -0.16 3.99 7.56
CA TRP A 149 -0.24 4.46 6.16
C TRP A 149 -1.40 5.45 5.92
N GLN A 150 -2.38 5.53 6.81
CA GLN A 150 -3.48 6.49 6.73
C GLN A 150 -3.06 7.95 7.00
N ASP A 151 -1.85 8.18 7.49
CA ASP A 151 -1.21 9.49 7.58
C ASP A 151 -0.15 9.63 6.48
N LEU A 152 -0.34 10.56 5.54
CA LEU A 152 0.59 10.78 4.43
C LEU A 152 2.01 11.17 4.88
N ALA A 153 2.17 11.78 6.06
CA ALA A 153 3.50 12.03 6.62
C ALA A 153 4.20 10.71 7.01
N ASN A 154 3.46 9.74 7.56
CA ASN A 154 3.98 8.40 7.81
C ASN A 154 4.26 7.64 6.51
N ALA A 155 3.39 7.77 5.50
CA ALA A 155 3.58 7.10 4.21
C ALA A 155 4.91 7.45 3.54
N ARG A 156 5.41 8.67 3.72
CA ARG A 156 6.76 9.04 3.26
C ARG A 156 7.84 8.20 3.94
N ARG A 157 7.66 7.85 5.22
CA ARG A 157 8.58 6.95 5.93
C ARG A 157 8.52 5.52 5.34
N TYR A 158 7.32 5.04 4.96
CA TYR A 158 7.18 3.78 4.23
C TYR A 158 7.97 3.80 2.92
N VAL A 159 7.82 4.86 2.13
CA VAL A 159 8.57 5.04 0.87
C VAL A 159 10.08 5.01 1.13
N ASP A 160 10.58 5.72 2.15
CA ASP A 160 12.00 5.76 2.49
C ASP A 160 12.52 4.36 2.88
N ASN A 161 11.80 3.63 3.73
CA ASN A 161 12.19 2.30 4.19
C ASN A 161 12.22 1.27 3.04
N ILE A 162 11.19 1.28 2.18
CA ILE A 162 11.12 0.40 0.99
C ILE A 162 12.25 0.74 0.03
N THR A 163 12.52 2.03 -0.22
CA THR A 163 13.60 2.49 -1.11
C THR A 163 14.96 2.03 -0.64
N ALA A 164 15.24 2.17 0.66
CA ALA A 164 16.49 1.70 1.25
C ALA A 164 16.63 0.18 1.08
N ALA A 165 15.56 -0.58 1.34
CA ALA A 165 15.57 -2.03 1.23
C ALA A 165 15.78 -2.52 -0.22
N LEU A 166 15.13 -1.89 -1.20
CA LEU A 166 15.32 -2.18 -2.62
C LEU A 166 16.76 -1.86 -3.05
N GLY A 167 17.28 -0.68 -2.67
CA GLY A 167 18.66 -0.30 -2.98
C GLY A 167 19.73 -1.20 -2.36
N ASP A 168 19.45 -1.83 -1.21
CA ASP A 168 20.34 -2.82 -0.60
C ASP A 168 20.26 -4.19 -1.28
N ALA A 169 19.05 -4.58 -1.74
CA ALA A 169 18.81 -5.85 -2.42
C ALA A 169 19.28 -5.84 -3.88
N ASP A 170 19.31 -4.65 -4.51
CA ASP A 170 19.71 -4.42 -5.90
C ASP A 170 20.47 -3.07 -6.01
N PRO A 171 21.76 -3.05 -5.64
CA PRO A 171 22.57 -1.85 -5.60
C PRO A 171 22.75 -1.15 -6.95
N ASP A 172 22.74 -1.90 -8.04
CA ASP A 172 22.95 -1.37 -9.40
C ASP A 172 21.81 -0.43 -9.84
N ASN A 173 20.59 -0.66 -9.31
CA ASN A 173 19.41 0.15 -9.60
C ASN A 173 19.05 1.13 -8.45
N ARG A 174 19.90 1.29 -7.43
CA ARG A 174 19.65 2.18 -6.27
C ARG A 174 19.26 3.60 -6.68
N SER A 175 19.95 4.19 -7.65
CA SER A 175 19.67 5.55 -8.13
C SER A 175 18.29 5.69 -8.77
N LEU A 176 17.83 4.66 -9.48
CA LEU A 176 16.48 4.60 -10.04
C LEU A 176 15.42 4.58 -8.93
N TYR A 177 15.60 3.71 -7.92
CA TYR A 177 14.69 3.63 -6.80
C TYR A 177 14.60 4.96 -6.03
N GLN A 178 15.74 5.63 -5.81
CA GLN A 178 15.77 6.95 -5.18
C GLN A 178 15.05 8.02 -6.01
N ALA A 179 15.23 8.03 -7.32
CA ALA A 179 14.54 8.97 -8.21
C ALA A 179 13.01 8.75 -8.20
N ASN A 180 12.57 7.50 -8.28
CA ASN A 180 11.14 7.15 -8.19
C ASN A 180 10.55 7.51 -6.82
N ALA A 181 11.26 7.22 -5.73
CA ALA A 181 10.86 7.58 -4.37
C ALA A 181 10.75 9.09 -4.19
N ALA A 182 11.69 9.88 -4.73
CA ALA A 182 11.64 11.34 -4.66
C ALA A 182 10.40 11.89 -5.38
N ARG A 183 10.05 11.35 -6.55
CA ARG A 183 8.83 11.70 -7.29
C ARG A 183 7.59 11.35 -6.46
N LEU A 184 7.49 10.13 -5.96
CA LEU A 184 6.36 9.66 -5.15
C LEU A 184 6.20 10.50 -3.86
N ASN A 185 7.30 10.78 -3.15
CA ASN A 185 7.29 11.62 -1.95
C ASN A 185 6.84 13.07 -2.23
N LYS A 186 7.14 13.61 -3.43
CA LYS A 186 6.64 14.92 -3.87
C LYS A 186 5.11 14.89 -4.07
N GLU A 187 4.59 13.84 -4.70
CA GLU A 187 3.16 13.66 -4.91
C GLU A 187 2.40 13.45 -3.58
N ILE A 188 2.96 12.64 -2.67
CA ILE A 188 2.44 12.45 -1.30
C ILE A 188 2.38 13.79 -0.56
N GLY A 189 3.45 14.58 -0.61
CA GLY A 189 3.49 15.88 0.07
C GLY A 189 2.48 16.90 -0.50
N ALA A 190 2.29 16.91 -1.81
CA ALA A 190 1.28 17.75 -2.45
C ALA A 190 -0.15 17.35 -2.02
N LEU A 191 -0.43 16.04 -1.97
CA LEU A 191 -1.72 15.53 -1.52
C LEU A 191 -1.95 15.82 -0.02
N ASP A 192 -0.94 15.64 0.83
CA ASP A 192 -1.04 15.97 2.26
C ASP A 192 -1.44 17.43 2.48
N SER A 193 -0.80 18.36 1.77
CA SER A 193 -1.14 19.78 1.82
C SER A 193 -2.57 20.06 1.36
N GLN A 194 -3.02 19.39 0.30
CA GLN A 194 -4.39 19.51 -0.20
C GLN A 194 -5.42 19.00 0.82
N LEU A 195 -5.18 17.84 1.45
CA LEU A 195 -6.08 17.25 2.44
C LEU A 195 -6.18 18.14 3.69
N ARG A 196 -5.06 18.68 4.17
CA ARG A 196 -5.06 19.65 5.28
C ARG A 196 -5.90 20.88 4.97
N ALA A 197 -5.78 21.44 3.77
CA ALA A 197 -6.60 22.59 3.36
C ALA A 197 -8.08 22.21 3.28
N THR A 198 -8.40 21.07 2.66
CA THR A 198 -9.79 20.60 2.47
C THR A 198 -10.50 20.40 3.81
N PHE A 199 -9.90 19.62 4.71
CA PHE A 199 -10.53 19.29 5.98
C PHE A 199 -10.39 20.43 7.01
N GLY A 200 -9.34 21.25 6.90
CA GLY A 200 -9.18 22.45 7.71
C GLY A 200 -10.28 23.49 7.49
N ALA A 201 -10.86 23.52 6.30
CA ALA A 201 -11.96 24.44 5.97
C ALA A 201 -13.33 23.97 6.51
N LEU A 202 -13.48 22.71 6.92
CA LEU A 202 -14.75 22.21 7.46
C LEU A 202 -14.98 22.71 8.89
N PRO A 203 -16.24 23.03 9.29
CA PRO A 203 -16.58 23.30 10.69
C PRO A 203 -16.28 22.11 11.60
N SER A 204 -15.80 22.37 12.82
CA SER A 204 -15.39 21.33 13.76
C SER A 204 -16.51 20.36 14.13
N GLU A 205 -17.73 20.85 14.23
CA GLU A 205 -18.95 20.09 14.54
C GLU A 205 -19.32 19.07 13.45
N LYS A 206 -18.91 19.32 12.21
CA LYS A 206 -19.11 18.40 11.08
C LYS A 206 -18.04 17.31 10.95
N ARG A 207 -16.94 17.39 11.70
CA ARG A 207 -15.77 16.49 11.59
C ARG A 207 -15.89 15.22 12.41
N LYS A 208 -17.09 14.64 12.51
CA LYS A 208 -17.35 13.37 13.22
C LYS A 208 -18.02 12.39 12.28
N VAL A 209 -17.47 11.18 12.18
CA VAL A 209 -17.96 10.14 11.28
C VAL A 209 -17.89 8.77 11.95
N VAL A 210 -18.65 7.81 11.42
CA VAL A 210 -18.59 6.40 11.80
C VAL A 210 -18.04 5.58 10.64
N THR A 211 -17.12 4.65 10.93
CA THR A 211 -16.56 3.66 10.00
C THR A 211 -16.87 2.24 10.47
N SER A 212 -16.50 1.23 9.71
CA SER A 212 -16.76 -0.17 10.03
C SER A 212 -15.87 -0.66 11.17
N HIS A 213 -14.55 -0.36 11.09
CA HIS A 213 -13.59 -0.65 12.17
C HIS A 213 -12.66 0.54 12.41
N ASP A 214 -11.80 0.47 13.45
CA ASP A 214 -10.96 1.58 13.90
C ASP A 214 -9.63 1.65 13.13
N ALA A 215 -9.71 1.92 11.83
CA ALA A 215 -8.55 2.01 10.91
C ALA A 215 -8.08 3.44 10.63
N PHE A 216 -8.84 4.46 11.00
CA PHE A 216 -8.63 5.83 10.53
C PHE A 216 -8.09 6.79 11.59
N ALA A 217 -7.58 6.29 12.73
CA ALA A 217 -7.10 7.18 13.80
C ALA A 217 -5.92 8.05 13.34
N TYR A 218 -5.01 7.53 12.52
CA TYR A 218 -3.92 8.32 11.94
C TYR A 218 -4.42 9.39 10.96
N PHE A 219 -5.38 9.06 10.10
CA PHE A 219 -6.04 10.03 9.23
C PHE A 219 -6.74 11.11 10.06
N GLY A 220 -7.46 10.69 11.10
CA GLY A 220 -8.15 11.59 12.03
C GLY A 220 -7.20 12.57 12.69
N ARG A 221 -6.06 12.09 13.21
CA ARG A 221 -5.00 12.93 13.78
C ARG A 221 -4.43 13.92 12.77
N ALA A 222 -4.15 13.45 11.54
CA ALA A 222 -3.51 14.27 10.52
C ALA A 222 -4.41 15.39 9.99
N TYR A 223 -5.72 15.12 9.85
CA TYR A 223 -6.66 16.01 9.15
C TYR A 223 -7.80 16.54 10.03
N GLY A 224 -7.80 16.23 11.32
CA GLY A 224 -8.75 16.77 12.28
C GLY A 224 -10.16 16.18 12.17
N ILE A 225 -10.32 14.93 11.76
CA ILE A 225 -11.58 14.20 11.72
C ILE A 225 -11.63 13.20 12.86
N ARG A 226 -12.73 13.12 13.57
CA ARG A 226 -12.97 12.11 14.61
C ARG A 226 -13.72 10.93 14.00
N PHE A 227 -13.05 9.79 13.94
CA PHE A 227 -13.61 8.51 13.55
C PHE A 227 -14.09 7.75 14.79
N ILE A 228 -15.21 7.04 14.66
CA ILE A 228 -15.79 6.17 15.67
C ILE A 228 -16.19 4.88 14.97
N ALA A 229 -15.88 3.74 15.55
CA ALA A 229 -16.17 2.45 14.94
C ALA A 229 -16.80 1.46 15.94
N PRO A 230 -17.68 0.56 15.48
CA PRO A 230 -18.21 -0.53 16.29
C PRO A 230 -17.21 -1.65 16.54
N VAL A 231 -16.30 -1.89 15.58
CA VAL A 231 -15.24 -2.89 15.63
C VAL A 231 -13.91 -2.19 16.00
N GLY A 232 -13.05 -2.87 16.75
CA GLY A 232 -11.76 -2.36 17.15
C GLY A 232 -10.77 -2.28 15.99
N ILE A 233 -9.47 -2.23 16.32
CA ILE A 233 -8.36 -2.10 15.35
C ILE A 233 -8.25 -3.36 14.47
N SER A 234 -8.50 -4.56 15.01
CA SER A 234 -8.56 -5.79 14.22
C SER A 234 -10.00 -6.16 13.89
N THR A 235 -10.20 -6.73 12.72
CA THR A 235 -11.51 -7.19 12.22
C THR A 235 -11.84 -8.63 12.65
N ASP A 236 -10.99 -9.28 13.43
CA ASP A 236 -11.13 -10.68 13.86
C ASP A 236 -12.23 -10.91 14.90
N ALA A 237 -12.74 -9.85 15.51
CA ALA A 237 -13.80 -9.90 16.51
C ALA A 237 -15.05 -9.11 16.09
N GLU A 238 -16.23 -9.70 16.28
CA GLU A 238 -17.48 -9.00 16.06
C GLU A 238 -17.88 -8.18 17.31
N PRO A 239 -18.50 -6.97 17.12
CA PRO A 239 -18.98 -6.18 18.25
C PRO A 239 -20.17 -6.85 18.94
N SER A 240 -20.24 -6.74 20.26
CA SER A 240 -21.40 -7.23 21.00
C SER A 240 -22.66 -6.39 20.72
N ALA A 241 -23.84 -6.94 20.95
CA ALA A 241 -25.11 -6.21 20.85
C ALA A 241 -25.13 -4.97 21.78
N GLY A 242 -24.46 -5.06 22.95
CA GLY A 242 -24.32 -3.95 23.88
C GLY A 242 -23.49 -2.80 23.30
N ASP A 243 -22.38 -3.12 22.62
CA ASP A 243 -21.52 -2.12 21.98
C ASP A 243 -22.22 -1.43 20.81
N ILE A 244 -22.96 -2.19 19.99
CA ILE A 244 -23.79 -1.65 18.91
C ILE A 244 -24.85 -0.69 19.48
N GLY A 245 -25.55 -1.09 20.55
CA GLY A 245 -26.53 -0.24 21.21
C GLY A 245 -25.91 1.03 21.81
N ALA A 246 -24.70 0.94 22.38
CA ALA A 246 -23.98 2.09 22.90
C ALA A 246 -23.58 3.05 21.76
N LEU A 247 -23.07 2.53 20.65
CA LEU A 247 -22.73 3.32 19.47
C LEU A 247 -23.94 4.04 18.89
N ILE A 248 -25.10 3.39 18.75
CA ILE A 248 -26.34 4.01 18.26
C ILE A 248 -26.75 5.17 19.16
N ARG A 249 -26.68 5.01 20.49
CA ARG A 249 -26.97 6.11 21.43
C ARG A 249 -25.97 7.28 21.25
N GLN A 250 -24.69 6.98 21.10
CA GLN A 250 -23.63 7.97 20.90
C GLN A 250 -23.86 8.75 19.60
N ILE A 251 -24.16 8.07 18.48
CA ILE A 251 -24.45 8.70 17.18
C ILE A 251 -25.60 9.73 17.34
N ARG A 252 -26.67 9.33 18.03
CA ARG A 252 -27.82 10.22 18.27
C ARG A 252 -27.48 11.41 19.16
N GLN A 253 -26.78 11.16 20.27
CA GLN A 253 -26.38 12.20 21.24
C GLN A 253 -25.43 13.22 20.65
N GLU A 254 -24.43 12.76 19.88
CA GLU A 254 -23.43 13.61 19.24
C GLU A 254 -23.90 14.15 17.88
N ARG A 255 -25.11 13.78 17.42
CA ARG A 255 -25.71 14.18 16.15
C ARG A 255 -24.80 13.89 14.95
N ILE A 256 -24.15 12.71 14.95
CA ILE A 256 -23.29 12.29 13.85
C ILE A 256 -24.18 11.97 12.64
N LYS A 257 -23.91 12.62 11.50
CA LYS A 257 -24.76 12.53 10.30
C LYS A 257 -24.26 11.52 9.27
N ALA A 258 -22.94 11.30 9.20
CA ALA A 258 -22.31 10.49 8.15
C ALA A 258 -21.65 9.22 8.71
N MET A 259 -21.88 8.12 8.00
CA MET A 259 -21.25 6.80 8.21
C MET A 259 -20.64 6.33 6.90
N PHE A 260 -19.57 5.52 6.98
CA PHE A 260 -18.87 5.03 5.80
C PHE A 260 -18.62 3.54 5.93
N ILE A 261 -19.01 2.78 4.92
CA ILE A 261 -18.71 1.36 4.80
C ILE A 261 -17.26 1.23 4.32
N GLU A 262 -16.53 0.26 4.82
CA GLU A 262 -15.19 -0.02 4.34
C GLU A 262 -15.19 -1.13 3.29
N ASN A 263 -14.30 -1.01 2.30
CA ASN A 263 -14.24 -1.91 1.15
C ASN A 263 -13.94 -3.38 1.49
N ILE A 264 -13.45 -3.64 2.70
CA ILE A 264 -13.15 -4.99 3.22
C ILE A 264 -14.25 -5.53 4.16
N ALA A 265 -15.21 -4.70 4.54
CA ALA A 265 -16.22 -5.04 5.57
C ALA A 265 -17.56 -5.45 4.96
N ASP A 266 -18.30 -6.32 5.69
CA ASP A 266 -19.70 -6.61 5.38
C ASP A 266 -20.56 -5.36 5.69
N PRO A 267 -21.31 -4.84 4.72
CA PRO A 267 -22.07 -3.60 4.88
C PRO A 267 -23.27 -3.74 5.84
N ARG A 268 -23.77 -4.94 6.08
CA ARG A 268 -25.03 -5.21 6.82
C ARG A 268 -25.04 -4.62 8.22
N LEU A 269 -23.91 -4.66 8.93
CA LEU A 269 -23.81 -4.09 10.27
C LEU A 269 -24.02 -2.57 10.25
N LEU A 270 -23.29 -1.85 9.40
CA LEU A 270 -23.41 -0.40 9.29
C LEU A 270 -24.78 0.03 8.73
N GLU A 271 -25.34 -0.72 7.79
CA GLU A 271 -26.69 -0.48 7.29
C GLU A 271 -27.75 -0.59 8.40
N ARG A 272 -27.61 -1.57 9.30
CA ARG A 272 -28.46 -1.70 10.47
C ARG A 272 -28.29 -0.51 11.42
N ILE A 273 -27.06 -0.14 11.76
CA ILE A 273 -26.76 1.00 12.63
C ILE A 273 -27.30 2.30 12.00
N SER A 274 -27.18 2.48 10.68
CA SER A 274 -27.73 3.63 9.93
C SER A 274 -29.26 3.71 10.12
N ARG A 275 -29.99 2.63 9.86
CA ARG A 275 -31.45 2.58 10.03
C ARG A 275 -31.89 2.92 11.46
N GLU A 276 -31.17 2.40 12.46
CA GLU A 276 -31.51 2.57 13.86
C GLU A 276 -31.06 3.95 14.42
N SER A 277 -29.95 4.51 13.94
CA SER A 277 -29.43 5.79 14.44
C SER A 277 -29.98 7.02 13.71
N GLY A 278 -30.36 6.86 12.45
CA GLY A 278 -30.73 7.94 11.55
C GLY A 278 -29.54 8.62 10.83
N ALA A 279 -28.30 8.15 11.08
CA ALA A 279 -27.14 8.62 10.33
C ALA A 279 -27.12 7.99 8.93
N ARG A 280 -26.69 8.75 7.91
CA ARG A 280 -26.70 8.29 6.50
C ARG A 280 -25.35 7.66 6.11
N ILE A 281 -25.42 6.67 5.24
CA ILE A 281 -24.21 6.11 4.61
C ILE A 281 -23.76 7.11 3.53
N GLY A 282 -22.59 7.72 3.74
CA GLY A 282 -21.98 8.73 2.88
C GLY A 282 -21.13 8.13 1.75
N GLY A 283 -20.92 6.81 1.75
CA GLY A 283 -20.16 6.12 0.72
C GLY A 283 -19.23 5.05 1.27
N THR A 284 -18.29 4.60 0.41
CA THR A 284 -17.28 3.60 0.76
C THR A 284 -15.93 4.26 0.95
N LEU A 285 -15.22 3.88 2.03
CA LEU A 285 -13.82 4.20 2.28
C LEU A 285 -12.94 2.96 2.09
N TYR A 286 -11.70 3.18 1.77
CA TYR A 286 -10.67 2.16 1.63
C TYR A 286 -9.73 2.26 2.83
N SER A 287 -9.78 1.28 3.72
CA SER A 287 -8.95 1.25 4.92
C SER A 287 -7.64 0.49 4.67
N ASP A 288 -7.72 -0.83 4.52
CA ASP A 288 -6.61 -1.76 4.56
C ASP A 288 -6.31 -2.41 3.21
N SER A 289 -7.08 -2.07 2.20
CA SER A 289 -6.95 -2.66 0.88
C SER A 289 -7.26 -1.67 -0.22
N LEU A 290 -6.48 -1.74 -1.30
CA LEU A 290 -6.77 -1.03 -2.54
C LEU A 290 -8.00 -1.63 -3.23
N SER A 291 -8.56 -0.91 -4.18
CA SER A 291 -9.57 -1.45 -5.10
C SER A 291 -8.94 -2.26 -6.25
N LYS A 292 -9.77 -2.95 -7.01
CA LYS A 292 -9.33 -3.66 -8.22
C LYS A 292 -8.77 -2.66 -9.24
N ARG A 293 -7.82 -3.14 -10.03
CA ARG A 293 -7.17 -2.36 -11.09
C ARG A 293 -8.20 -1.70 -12.03
N GLY A 294 -7.94 -0.45 -12.39
CA GLY A 294 -8.83 0.37 -13.20
C GLY A 294 -9.93 1.10 -12.44
N SER A 295 -9.97 0.98 -11.11
CA SER A 295 -10.86 1.74 -10.24
C SER A 295 -10.13 2.94 -9.62
N PRO A 296 -10.83 4.00 -9.14
CA PRO A 296 -10.17 5.21 -8.61
C PRO A 296 -9.20 5.00 -7.46
N ALA A 297 -9.39 3.93 -6.67
CA ALA A 297 -8.56 3.59 -5.51
C ALA A 297 -7.64 2.37 -5.78
N ASP A 298 -7.20 2.16 -7.02
CA ASP A 298 -6.31 1.04 -7.40
C ASP A 298 -4.83 1.30 -7.10
N SER A 299 -4.49 2.45 -6.59
CA SER A 299 -3.18 2.84 -6.10
C SER A 299 -3.28 3.55 -4.75
N TYR A 300 -2.18 3.61 -4.00
CA TYR A 300 -2.16 4.25 -2.68
C TYR A 300 -2.62 5.72 -2.74
N LEU A 301 -2.06 6.52 -3.65
CA LEU A 301 -2.48 7.91 -3.82
C LEU A 301 -3.91 8.03 -4.35
N GLY A 302 -4.34 7.12 -5.21
CA GLY A 302 -5.72 7.02 -5.67
C GLY A 302 -6.68 6.75 -4.51
N MET A 303 -6.35 5.81 -3.65
CA MET A 303 -7.08 5.48 -2.43
C MET A 303 -7.23 6.70 -1.51
N MET A 304 -6.13 7.39 -1.21
CA MET A 304 -6.17 8.56 -0.33
C MET A 304 -6.99 9.72 -0.92
N ARG A 305 -6.91 9.94 -2.24
CA ARG A 305 -7.76 10.93 -2.94
C ARG A 305 -9.23 10.56 -2.90
N GLN A 306 -9.55 9.28 -3.17
CA GLN A 306 -10.92 8.79 -3.15
C GLN A 306 -11.53 8.88 -1.74
N ASN A 307 -10.80 8.48 -0.72
CA ASN A 307 -11.23 8.62 0.68
C ASN A 307 -11.50 10.08 1.03
N ALA A 308 -10.57 10.97 0.68
CA ALA A 308 -10.72 12.40 0.94
C ALA A 308 -11.94 13.00 0.22
N HIS A 309 -12.15 12.64 -1.05
CA HIS A 309 -13.31 13.09 -1.82
C HIS A 309 -14.62 12.60 -1.19
N THR A 310 -14.72 11.31 -0.87
CA THR A 310 -15.92 10.71 -0.26
C THR A 310 -16.25 11.36 1.09
N LEU A 311 -15.23 11.53 1.96
CA LEU A 311 -15.39 12.20 3.25
C LEU A 311 -15.81 13.66 3.09
N ALA A 312 -15.12 14.44 2.26
CA ALA A 312 -15.39 15.86 2.09
C ALA A 312 -16.80 16.11 1.53
N THR A 313 -17.26 15.31 0.56
CA THR A 313 -18.59 15.40 -0.01
C THR A 313 -19.68 15.18 1.04
N ALA A 314 -19.56 14.09 1.82
CA ALA A 314 -20.57 13.77 2.84
C ALA A 314 -20.57 14.74 4.04
N LEU A 315 -19.42 15.34 4.36
CA LEU A 315 -19.28 16.30 5.47
C LEU A 315 -19.65 17.72 5.08
N ALA A 316 -19.72 18.05 3.79
CA ALA A 316 -20.20 19.34 3.31
C ALA A 316 -21.72 19.50 3.46
N GLU A 317 -22.50 18.39 3.36
CA GLU A 317 -23.95 18.34 3.57
C GLU A 317 -24.34 18.55 5.05
#